data_01206eb17999a9f41123b978ea9e9d18
#
_entry.id   01206eb17999a9f41123b978ea9e9d18
#
_cell.length_a   1.000
_cell.length_b   1.000
_cell.length_c   1.000
_cell.angle_alpha   90.00
_cell.angle_beta   90.00
_cell.angle_gamma   90.00
#
_symmetry.space_group_name_H-M   'P 1'
#
loop_
_entity.id
_entity.type
_entity.pdbx_description
1 polymer ?
#
loop_
_entity_poly.entity_id
_entity_poly.type
_entity_poly.pdbx_seq_one_letter_code
_entity_poly.pdbx_strand_id
1 'polypeptide(L)'
;DANIVDVTLEKGEDDCMLAIQKALRRYRPTAVLAGGNRITLYLMKTLRDMGIDCPGEISVVGFGDESWSELTYPPLTILRRDVKGLSAKAVGMLFEKINTGVAISHDCYADVELVVRKSTKMLDNGPFGDKAAAPDSVVLTKEEKHRLKTGHFRVAISFHYTGTSWAELHEKGIREELEQFGIDVVSVMDAHFDSELQNAQLDGIRLQKPDAVIAIPAD
;
A
#
# COMPACT_ATOMS: atom_id res chain seq x y z
N ASP A 1 4.29 -14.13 0.23
CA ASP A 1 2.81 -14.18 0.30
C ASP A 1 2.32 -13.38 1.51
N ALA A 2 1.31 -12.53 1.32
CA ALA A 2 0.65 -11.86 2.42
C ALA A 2 -0.47 -12.75 2.98
N ASN A 3 -0.47 -12.97 4.31
CA ASN A 3 -1.54 -13.69 4.98
C ASN A 3 -2.50 -12.69 5.63
N ILE A 4 -3.79 -12.80 5.32
CA ILE A 4 -4.83 -12.04 5.99
C ILE A 4 -5.34 -12.86 7.18
N VAL A 5 -5.36 -12.26 8.36
CA VAL A 5 -5.83 -12.87 9.60
C VAL A 5 -6.96 -12.04 10.18
N ASP A 6 -8.15 -12.62 10.21
CA ASP A 6 -9.30 -11.98 10.81
C ASP A 6 -9.30 -12.20 12.34
N VAL A 7 -9.40 -11.08 13.07
CA VAL A 7 -9.50 -11.07 14.53
C VAL A 7 -10.80 -10.40 14.94
N THR A 8 -11.69 -11.18 15.55
CA THR A 8 -13.01 -10.71 15.96
C THR A 8 -12.94 -9.97 17.31
N LEU A 9 -13.12 -8.66 17.28
CA LEU A 9 -13.03 -7.79 18.47
C LEU A 9 -14.16 -8.00 19.50
N GLU A 10 -15.26 -8.64 19.11
CA GLU A 10 -16.42 -8.92 19.96
C GLU A 10 -16.14 -9.93 21.07
N LYS A 11 -15.10 -10.76 20.88
CA LYS A 11 -14.72 -11.82 21.84
C LYS A 11 -13.93 -11.32 23.06
N GLY A 12 -13.61 -10.01 23.11
CA GLY A 12 -12.82 -9.43 24.19
C GLY A 12 -11.32 -9.35 23.90
N GLU A 13 -10.57 -8.69 24.80
CA GLU A 13 -9.14 -8.44 24.64
C GLU A 13 -8.31 -9.71 24.65
N ASP A 14 -8.53 -10.58 25.64
CA ASP A 14 -7.74 -11.80 25.82
C ASP A 14 -7.87 -12.76 24.63
N ASP A 15 -9.07 -12.92 24.09
CA ASP A 15 -9.32 -13.77 22.93
C ASP A 15 -8.67 -13.19 21.66
N CYS A 16 -8.70 -11.86 21.52
CA CYS A 16 -8.04 -11.19 20.42
C CYS A 16 -6.52 -11.37 20.51
N MET A 17 -5.94 -11.15 21.67
CA MET A 17 -4.50 -11.34 21.88
C MET A 17 -4.08 -12.79 21.66
N LEU A 18 -4.89 -13.76 22.10
CA LEU A 18 -4.64 -15.18 21.85
C LEU A 18 -4.69 -15.52 20.35
N ALA A 19 -5.63 -14.93 19.61
CA ALA A 19 -5.72 -15.11 18.15
C ALA A 19 -4.48 -14.53 17.44
N ILE A 20 -4.06 -13.32 17.82
CA ILE A 20 -2.83 -12.69 17.31
C ILE A 20 -1.61 -13.56 17.64
N GLN A 21 -1.48 -14.05 18.88
CA GLN A 21 -0.38 -14.92 19.31
C GLN A 21 -0.31 -16.20 18.45
N LYS A 22 -1.46 -16.85 18.20
CA LYS A 22 -1.53 -18.04 17.33
C LYS A 22 -1.09 -17.71 15.90
N ALA A 23 -1.52 -16.58 15.36
CA ALA A 23 -1.14 -16.14 14.01
C ALA A 23 0.36 -15.89 13.91
N LEU A 24 0.95 -15.14 14.86
CA LEU A 24 2.38 -14.87 14.90
C LEU A 24 3.21 -16.17 14.96
N ARG A 25 2.80 -17.14 15.78
CA ARG A 25 3.48 -18.44 15.86
C ARG A 25 3.35 -19.27 14.58
N ARG A 26 2.17 -19.23 13.94
CA ARG A 26 1.88 -20.00 12.74
C ARG A 26 2.62 -19.48 11.51
N TYR A 27 2.53 -18.17 11.29
CA TYR A 27 2.98 -17.55 10.04
C TYR A 27 4.40 -16.98 10.15
N ARG A 28 4.90 -16.73 11.36
CA ARG A 28 6.22 -16.12 11.64
C ARG A 28 6.52 -14.93 10.71
N PRO A 29 5.63 -13.94 10.65
CA PRO A 29 5.80 -12.82 9.74
C PRO A 29 7.00 -11.96 10.14
N THR A 30 7.68 -11.35 9.17
CA THR A 30 8.71 -10.32 9.39
C THR A 30 8.12 -8.91 9.45
N ALA A 31 6.86 -8.74 9.01
CA ALA A 31 6.11 -7.50 9.11
C ALA A 31 4.62 -7.75 9.31
N VAL A 32 3.96 -6.85 10.02
CA VAL A 32 2.50 -6.90 10.26
C VAL A 32 1.91 -5.52 10.03
N LEU A 33 0.86 -5.47 9.21
CA LEU A 33 -0.04 -4.32 9.09
C LEU A 33 -1.31 -4.60 9.90
N ALA A 34 -1.57 -3.78 10.92
CA ALA A 34 -2.77 -3.88 11.73
C ALA A 34 -3.87 -2.96 11.21
N GLY A 35 -5.05 -3.51 10.85
CA GLY A 35 -6.14 -2.81 10.17
C GLY A 35 -7.02 -1.92 11.05
N GLY A 36 -6.64 -1.62 12.29
CA GLY A 36 -7.41 -0.74 13.17
C GLY A 36 -6.73 -0.46 14.51
N ASN A 37 -7.14 0.60 15.19
CA ASN A 37 -6.52 1.08 16.43
C ASN A 37 -6.46 0.02 17.53
N ARG A 38 -7.58 -0.66 17.80
CA ARG A 38 -7.65 -1.68 18.87
C ARG A 38 -6.78 -2.89 18.53
N ILE A 39 -6.80 -3.35 17.29
CA ILE A 39 -5.95 -4.46 16.83
C ILE A 39 -4.47 -4.07 16.93
N THR A 40 -4.13 -2.84 16.56
CA THR A 40 -2.76 -2.31 16.72
C THR A 40 -2.31 -2.36 18.17
N LEU A 41 -3.16 -1.91 19.09
CA LEU A 41 -2.86 -1.94 20.52
C LEU A 41 -2.66 -3.37 21.03
N TYR A 42 -3.56 -4.29 20.67
CA TYR A 42 -3.48 -5.70 21.07
C TYR A 42 -2.27 -6.39 20.46
N LEU A 43 -1.92 -6.08 19.21
CA LEU A 43 -0.70 -6.55 18.59
C LEU A 43 0.54 -6.11 19.38
N MET A 44 0.66 -4.83 19.71
CA MET A 44 1.80 -4.32 20.47
C MET A 44 1.90 -4.93 21.87
N LYS A 45 0.76 -5.12 22.56
CA LYS A 45 0.72 -5.86 23.85
C LYS A 45 1.20 -7.30 23.67
N THR A 46 0.70 -7.98 22.63
CA THR A 46 1.05 -9.39 22.35
C THR A 46 2.56 -9.52 22.06
N LEU A 47 3.14 -8.65 21.24
CA LEU A 47 4.57 -8.67 20.94
C LEU A 47 5.41 -8.50 22.21
N ARG A 48 5.04 -7.53 23.05
CA ARG A 48 5.70 -7.29 24.34
C ARG A 48 5.60 -8.54 25.26
N ASP A 49 4.42 -9.11 25.38
CA ASP A 49 4.18 -10.26 26.28
C ASP A 49 4.86 -11.54 25.75
N MET A 50 5.09 -11.64 24.44
CA MET A 50 5.88 -12.71 23.82
C MET A 50 7.38 -12.45 23.80
N GLY A 51 7.83 -11.26 24.18
CA GLY A 51 9.24 -10.85 24.12
C GLY A 51 9.78 -10.72 22.70
N ILE A 52 8.90 -10.44 21.71
CA ILE A 52 9.28 -10.27 20.29
C ILE A 52 9.74 -8.82 20.08
N ASP A 53 10.93 -8.66 19.54
CA ASP A 53 11.51 -7.34 19.29
C ASP A 53 10.89 -6.65 18.07
N CYS A 54 10.43 -5.42 18.28
CA CYS A 54 9.95 -4.54 17.23
C CYS A 54 10.85 -3.29 17.18
N PRO A 55 11.46 -2.98 16.03
CA PRO A 55 11.30 -3.57 14.71
C PRO A 55 12.32 -4.69 14.39
N GLY A 56 13.15 -5.11 15.32
CA GLY A 56 14.28 -6.03 15.06
C GLY A 56 13.85 -7.36 14.46
N GLU A 57 12.83 -8.00 15.04
CA GLU A 57 12.29 -9.27 14.56
C GLU A 57 11.04 -9.05 13.68
N ILE A 58 10.14 -8.12 14.08
CA ILE A 58 8.89 -7.84 13.36
C ILE A 58 8.71 -6.34 13.18
N SER A 59 8.59 -5.88 11.94
CA SER A 59 8.13 -4.53 11.63
C SER A 59 6.62 -4.41 11.82
N VAL A 60 6.15 -3.30 12.40
CA VAL A 60 4.72 -3.06 12.63
C VAL A 60 4.30 -1.74 12.01
N VAL A 61 3.23 -1.78 11.22
CA VAL A 61 2.49 -0.61 10.76
C VAL A 61 1.10 -0.66 11.37
N GLY A 62 0.73 0.37 12.12
CA GLY A 62 -0.59 0.52 12.71
C GLY A 62 -1.55 1.32 11.84
N PHE A 63 -2.82 1.38 12.24
CA PHE A 63 -3.86 2.14 11.56
C PHE A 63 -4.55 3.12 12.50
N GLY A 64 -4.57 4.40 12.11
CA GLY A 64 -5.08 5.50 12.93
C GLY A 64 -3.99 6.16 13.78
N ASP A 65 -4.15 7.47 14.01
CA ASP A 65 -3.17 8.29 14.74
C ASP A 65 -3.67 8.61 16.15
N GLU A 66 -3.73 7.59 16.98
CA GLU A 66 -4.03 7.75 18.40
C GLU A 66 -2.80 8.28 19.13
N SER A 67 -3.02 9.18 20.12
CA SER A 67 -1.93 9.80 20.88
C SER A 67 -0.97 8.79 21.55
N TRP A 68 -1.45 7.59 21.90
CA TRP A 68 -0.63 6.55 22.48
C TRP A 68 0.37 5.95 21.47
N SER A 69 0.12 6.06 20.16
CA SER A 69 0.99 5.49 19.12
C SER A 69 2.39 6.12 19.10
N GLU A 70 2.53 7.35 19.55
CA GLU A 70 3.82 8.04 19.73
C GLU A 70 4.52 7.66 21.03
N LEU A 71 3.75 7.23 22.02
CA LEU A 71 4.25 6.89 23.35
C LEU A 71 4.66 5.42 23.48
N THR A 72 4.39 4.60 22.46
CA THR A 72 4.88 3.21 22.45
C THR A 72 6.40 3.16 22.32
N TYR A 73 6.96 2.03 22.72
CA TYR A 73 8.38 1.75 22.50
C TYR A 73 8.52 0.48 21.66
N PRO A 74 8.95 0.60 20.39
CA PRO A 74 9.26 1.85 19.66
C PRO A 74 8.00 2.66 19.30
N PRO A 75 8.12 3.98 19.00
CA PRO A 75 7.02 4.76 18.43
C PRO A 75 6.53 4.16 17.12
N LEU A 76 5.20 4.04 16.96
CA LEU A 76 4.58 3.32 15.86
C LEU A 76 4.57 4.10 14.54
N THR A 77 5.01 3.47 13.47
CA THR A 77 4.67 3.82 12.10
C THR A 77 3.20 3.52 11.88
N ILE A 78 2.45 4.48 11.35
CA ILE A 78 0.99 4.38 11.23
C ILE A 78 0.49 4.89 9.88
N LEU A 79 -0.68 4.41 9.50
CA LEU A 79 -1.52 5.00 8.46
C LEU A 79 -2.49 5.99 9.13
N ARG A 80 -2.27 7.30 8.89
CA ARG A 80 -3.12 8.40 9.38
C ARG A 80 -4.21 8.69 8.37
N ARG A 81 -5.46 8.75 8.82
CA ARG A 81 -6.61 9.16 8.00
C ARG A 81 -6.96 10.62 8.24
N ASP A 82 -7.32 11.33 7.20
CA ASP A 82 -7.98 12.63 7.34
C ASP A 82 -9.45 12.46 7.76
N VAL A 83 -9.66 12.17 9.05
CA VAL A 83 -11.00 11.98 9.62
C VAL A 83 -11.86 13.25 9.49
N LYS A 84 -11.26 14.43 9.60
CA LYS A 84 -11.97 15.71 9.49
C LYS A 84 -12.46 15.94 8.06
N GLY A 85 -11.60 15.76 7.08
CA GLY A 85 -11.98 15.87 5.66
C GLY A 85 -12.99 14.82 5.25
N LEU A 86 -12.84 13.57 5.71
CA LEU A 86 -13.81 12.50 5.45
C LEU A 86 -15.18 12.83 6.04
N SER A 87 -15.23 13.35 7.28
CA SER A 87 -16.49 13.75 7.92
C SER A 87 -17.14 14.91 7.17
N ALA A 88 -16.38 15.92 6.74
CA ALA A 88 -16.89 17.02 5.95
C ALA A 88 -17.50 16.56 4.61
N LYS A 89 -16.81 15.64 3.91
CA LYS A 89 -17.33 15.03 2.69
C LYS A 89 -18.63 14.25 2.94
N ALA A 90 -18.68 13.43 3.99
CA ALA A 90 -19.87 12.65 4.34
C ALA A 90 -21.07 13.54 4.66
N VAL A 91 -20.87 14.63 5.42
CA VAL A 91 -21.91 15.62 5.72
C VAL A 91 -22.37 16.33 4.44
N GLY A 92 -21.44 16.72 3.56
CA GLY A 92 -21.78 17.32 2.26
C GLY A 92 -22.67 16.41 1.42
N MET A 93 -22.31 15.13 1.28
CA MET A 93 -23.10 14.12 0.58
C MET A 93 -24.51 13.94 1.20
N LEU A 94 -24.61 13.96 2.54
CA LEU A 94 -25.89 13.87 3.22
C LEU A 94 -26.78 15.07 2.91
N PHE A 95 -26.24 16.28 2.94
CA PHE A 95 -26.99 17.50 2.59
C PHE A 95 -27.44 17.50 1.13
N GLU A 96 -26.59 17.05 0.21
CA GLU A 96 -26.95 16.91 -1.21
C GLU A 96 -28.14 15.96 -1.38
N LYS A 97 -28.09 14.79 -0.72
CA LYS A 97 -29.17 13.81 -0.73
C LYS A 97 -30.48 14.38 -0.16
N ILE A 98 -30.40 15.13 0.95
CA ILE A 98 -31.59 15.76 1.57
C ILE A 98 -32.21 16.78 0.62
N ASN A 99 -31.39 17.61 -0.02
CA ASN A 99 -31.87 18.71 -0.86
C ASN A 99 -32.39 18.24 -2.22
N THR A 100 -31.78 17.22 -2.79
CA THR A 100 -32.11 16.76 -4.15
C THR A 100 -33.05 15.54 -4.17
N GLY A 101 -33.15 14.80 -3.07
CA GLY A 101 -33.86 13.54 -2.99
C GLY A 101 -33.20 12.40 -3.77
N VAL A 102 -32.04 12.65 -4.43
CA VAL A 102 -31.31 11.70 -5.24
C VAL A 102 -30.33 10.92 -4.38
N ALA A 103 -30.31 9.60 -4.53
CA ALA A 103 -29.31 8.77 -3.87
C ALA A 103 -27.93 9.01 -4.52
N ILE A 104 -26.93 9.28 -3.69
CA ILE A 104 -25.54 9.37 -4.14
C ILE A 104 -25.05 7.94 -4.40
N SER A 105 -24.66 7.68 -5.63
CA SER A 105 -24.30 6.33 -6.13
C SER A 105 -22.80 6.12 -6.33
N HIS A 106 -21.96 7.03 -5.83
CA HIS A 106 -20.51 6.91 -5.97
C HIS A 106 -19.83 6.84 -4.59
N ASP A 107 -18.75 6.08 -4.55
CA ASP A 107 -17.89 6.00 -3.37
C ASP A 107 -17.07 7.27 -3.21
N CYS A 108 -16.80 7.63 -1.96
CA CYS A 108 -15.95 8.76 -1.60
C CYS A 108 -14.74 8.26 -0.83
N TYR A 109 -13.56 8.54 -1.36
CA TYR A 109 -12.29 8.16 -0.74
C TYR A 109 -11.68 9.34 0.01
N ALA A 110 -10.98 9.02 1.09
CA ALA A 110 -10.16 9.97 1.82
C ALA A 110 -8.69 9.60 1.68
N ASP A 111 -7.85 10.62 1.64
CA ASP A 111 -6.42 10.44 1.62
C ASP A 111 -5.92 9.79 2.91
N VAL A 112 -4.88 8.98 2.79
CA VAL A 112 -4.20 8.32 3.90
C VAL A 112 -2.73 8.70 3.85
N GLU A 113 -2.21 9.21 4.96
CA GLU A 113 -0.80 9.55 5.13
C GLU A 113 -0.05 8.42 5.84
N LEU A 114 1.10 8.01 5.32
CA LEU A 114 2.01 7.13 6.03
C LEU A 114 2.94 7.97 6.93
N VAL A 115 2.74 7.90 8.23
CA VAL A 115 3.61 8.54 9.22
C VAL A 115 4.67 7.54 9.67
N VAL A 116 5.87 7.65 9.11
CA VAL A 116 6.99 6.75 9.42
C VAL A 116 7.60 7.11 10.76
N ARG A 117 7.67 6.12 11.67
CA ARG A 117 8.34 6.23 12.98
C ARG A 117 9.34 5.08 13.14
N LYS A 118 9.49 4.53 14.34
CA LYS A 118 10.57 3.56 14.66
C LYS A 118 10.12 2.10 14.73
N SER A 119 8.86 1.79 14.46
CA SER A 119 8.35 0.40 14.52
C SER A 119 8.53 -0.37 13.21
N THR A 120 9.15 0.23 12.21
CA THR A 120 9.50 -0.43 10.95
C THR A 120 11.00 -0.44 10.77
N LYS A 121 11.53 -1.60 10.35
CA LYS A 121 12.96 -1.75 10.05
C LYS A 121 13.20 -1.22 8.62
N MET A 122 14.17 -0.34 8.48
CA MET A 122 14.71 -0.04 7.17
C MET A 122 15.56 -1.23 6.72
N LEU A 123 15.31 -1.71 5.52
CA LEU A 123 16.22 -2.66 4.89
C LEU A 123 17.43 -1.87 4.38
N ASP A 124 18.60 -2.19 4.93
CA ASP A 124 19.85 -1.54 4.52
C ASP A 124 20.26 -1.94 3.11
N ASN A 125 19.80 -3.12 2.65
CA ASN A 125 20.12 -3.66 1.33
C ASN A 125 18.87 -4.25 0.67
N GLY A 126 18.79 -4.10 -0.65
CA GLY A 126 17.81 -4.77 -1.49
C GLY A 126 18.10 -6.27 -1.62
N PRO A 127 17.21 -7.04 -2.29
CA PRO A 127 17.31 -8.50 -2.41
C PRO A 127 18.60 -8.96 -3.12
N PHE A 128 19.24 -8.10 -3.88
CA PHE A 128 20.50 -8.38 -4.60
C PHE A 128 21.75 -7.77 -3.93
N GLY A 129 21.60 -7.28 -2.69
CA GLY A 129 22.70 -6.67 -1.93
C GLY A 129 22.93 -5.18 -2.22
N ASP A 130 22.14 -4.57 -3.10
CA ASP A 130 22.19 -3.15 -3.37
C ASP A 130 21.76 -2.35 -2.15
N LYS A 131 22.39 -1.19 -1.93
CA LYS A 131 22.02 -0.31 -0.82
C LYS A 131 20.58 0.18 -1.00
N ALA A 132 19.73 -0.12 -0.03
CA ALA A 132 18.36 0.38 -0.04
C ALA A 132 18.34 1.90 0.15
N ALA A 133 17.51 2.59 -0.62
CA ALA A 133 17.25 4.02 -0.48
C ALA A 133 15.79 4.24 -0.04
N ALA A 134 15.54 5.27 0.76
CA ALA A 134 14.18 5.64 1.10
C ALA A 134 13.42 6.10 -0.15
N PRO A 135 12.11 5.81 -0.28
CA PRO A 135 11.33 6.21 -1.46
C PRO A 135 11.37 7.70 -1.74
N ASP A 136 11.40 8.53 -0.71
CA ASP A 136 11.51 9.99 -0.78
C ASP A 136 12.90 10.48 -1.24
N SER A 137 13.91 9.61 -1.28
CA SER A 137 15.21 9.92 -1.87
C SER A 137 15.21 9.85 -3.41
N VAL A 138 14.17 9.26 -4.01
CA VAL A 138 13.97 9.21 -5.46
C VAL A 138 13.35 10.53 -5.92
N VAL A 139 14.20 11.56 -6.02
CA VAL A 139 13.78 12.89 -6.46
C VAL A 139 14.39 13.17 -7.83
N LEU A 140 13.51 13.33 -8.82
CA LEU A 140 13.95 13.70 -10.16
C LEU A 140 14.52 15.14 -10.16
N THR A 141 15.71 15.32 -10.70
CA THR A 141 16.32 16.63 -10.96
C THR A 141 15.54 17.42 -12.01
N LYS A 142 15.79 18.69 -12.12
CA LYS A 142 15.17 19.52 -13.17
C LYS A 142 15.54 19.05 -14.58
N GLU A 143 16.77 18.62 -14.76
CA GLU A 143 17.30 18.08 -16.01
C GLU A 143 16.62 16.77 -16.39
N GLU A 144 16.44 15.85 -15.43
CA GLU A 144 15.72 14.59 -15.65
C GLU A 144 14.25 14.84 -15.99
N LYS A 145 13.56 15.72 -15.25
CA LYS A 145 12.18 16.11 -15.57
C LYS A 145 12.05 16.74 -16.96
N HIS A 146 13.00 17.57 -17.36
CA HIS A 146 13.04 18.15 -18.70
C HIS A 146 13.24 17.07 -19.76
N ARG A 147 14.19 16.15 -19.53
CA ARG A 147 14.47 15.03 -20.44
C ARG A 147 13.26 14.11 -20.59
N LEU A 148 12.53 13.81 -19.51
CA LEU A 148 11.29 13.03 -19.58
C LEU A 148 10.25 13.73 -20.45
N LYS A 149 10.03 15.03 -20.25
CA LYS A 149 9.04 15.80 -21.03
C LYS A 149 9.35 15.95 -22.50
N THR A 150 10.64 15.92 -22.88
CA THR A 150 11.07 16.11 -24.26
C THR A 150 11.42 14.82 -24.99
N GLY A 151 11.49 13.70 -24.26
CA GLY A 151 12.00 12.42 -24.78
C GLY A 151 10.98 11.60 -25.58
N HIS A 152 9.68 11.94 -25.50
CA HIS A 152 8.61 11.17 -26.15
C HIS A 152 8.68 9.67 -25.86
N PHE A 153 8.90 9.34 -24.59
CA PHE A 153 9.04 7.96 -24.14
C PHE A 153 7.72 7.19 -24.22
N ARG A 154 7.83 5.89 -24.41
CA ARG A 154 6.73 4.96 -24.53
C ARG A 154 6.86 3.87 -23.48
N VAL A 155 5.82 3.64 -22.69
CA VAL A 155 5.81 2.68 -21.58
C VAL A 155 4.71 1.66 -21.78
N ALA A 156 4.98 0.39 -21.51
CA ALA A 156 3.98 -0.65 -21.39
C ALA A 156 3.80 -1.05 -19.92
N ILE A 157 2.59 -1.49 -19.55
CA ILE A 157 2.26 -1.94 -18.19
C ILE A 157 1.79 -3.39 -18.29
N SER A 158 2.29 -4.25 -17.40
CA SER A 158 1.91 -5.65 -17.30
C SER A 158 1.54 -5.97 -15.87
N PHE A 159 0.26 -6.26 -15.63
CA PHE A 159 -0.26 -6.69 -14.33
C PHE A 159 -0.40 -8.20 -14.25
N HIS A 160 -0.18 -8.76 -13.07
CA HIS A 160 -0.54 -10.14 -12.78
C HIS A 160 -2.06 -10.37 -12.84
N TYR A 161 -2.85 -9.35 -12.45
CA TYR A 161 -4.31 -9.34 -12.50
C TYR A 161 -4.85 -7.91 -12.37
N THR A 162 -5.85 -7.55 -13.17
CA THR A 162 -6.44 -6.19 -13.17
C THR A 162 -7.84 -6.11 -12.53
N GLY A 163 -8.46 -7.23 -12.20
CA GLY A 163 -9.85 -7.28 -11.70
C GLY A 163 -10.04 -6.87 -10.23
N THR A 164 -9.19 -6.01 -9.68
CA THR A 164 -9.29 -5.51 -8.30
C THR A 164 -9.17 -3.98 -8.24
N SER A 165 -9.85 -3.35 -7.27
CA SER A 165 -9.69 -1.92 -7.01
C SER A 165 -8.23 -1.52 -6.75
N TRP A 166 -7.43 -2.44 -6.22
CA TRP A 166 -6.00 -2.23 -6.02
C TRP A 166 -5.28 -2.03 -7.37
N ALA A 167 -5.53 -2.91 -8.34
CA ALA A 167 -4.91 -2.83 -9.67
C ALA A 167 -5.39 -1.59 -10.43
N GLU A 168 -6.69 -1.27 -10.34
CA GLU A 168 -7.27 -0.06 -10.95
C GLU A 168 -6.62 1.22 -10.41
N LEU A 169 -6.42 1.31 -9.08
CA LEU A 169 -5.77 2.46 -8.46
C LEU A 169 -4.30 2.57 -8.88
N HIS A 170 -3.59 1.43 -8.99
CA HIS A 170 -2.19 1.43 -9.46
C HIS A 170 -2.09 1.84 -10.92
N GLU A 171 -2.94 1.29 -11.79
CA GLU A 171 -2.97 1.70 -13.20
C GLU A 171 -3.24 3.20 -13.33
N LYS A 172 -4.26 3.69 -12.62
CA LYS A 172 -4.62 5.11 -12.63
C LYS A 172 -3.43 5.98 -12.17
N GLY A 173 -2.82 5.66 -11.04
CA GLY A 173 -1.68 6.43 -10.51
C GLY A 173 -0.48 6.41 -11.46
N ILE A 174 -0.16 5.26 -12.06
CA ILE A 174 0.92 5.15 -13.03
C ILE A 174 0.61 6.02 -14.27
N ARG A 175 -0.61 5.96 -14.80
CA ARG A 175 -1.00 6.76 -15.95
C ARG A 175 -0.95 8.26 -15.68
N GLU A 176 -1.51 8.71 -14.55
CA GLU A 176 -1.49 10.12 -14.15
C GLU A 176 -0.07 10.66 -14.02
N GLU A 177 0.85 9.87 -13.45
CA GLU A 177 2.24 10.27 -13.30
C GLU A 177 3.00 10.30 -14.64
N LEU A 178 2.79 9.32 -15.51
CA LEU A 178 3.38 9.29 -16.84
C LEU A 178 2.87 10.44 -17.73
N GLU A 179 1.58 10.76 -17.65
CA GLU A 179 0.96 11.86 -18.40
C GLU A 179 1.53 13.22 -18.05
N GLN A 180 1.90 13.49 -16.78
CA GLN A 180 2.56 14.72 -16.36
C GLN A 180 3.87 14.98 -17.12
N PHE A 181 4.51 13.92 -17.60
CA PHE A 181 5.75 13.98 -18.36
C PHE A 181 5.54 13.81 -19.88
N GLY A 182 4.30 13.65 -20.34
CA GLY A 182 4.01 13.40 -21.75
C GLY A 182 4.51 12.05 -22.26
N ILE A 183 4.52 11.04 -21.37
CA ILE A 183 4.94 9.67 -21.67
C ILE A 183 3.73 8.85 -22.08
N ASP A 184 3.81 8.20 -23.24
CA ASP A 184 2.71 7.41 -23.80
C ASP A 184 2.65 6.00 -23.20
N VAL A 185 1.49 5.61 -22.68
CA VAL A 185 1.21 4.22 -22.29
C VAL A 185 0.71 3.46 -23.52
N VAL A 186 1.58 2.64 -24.10
CA VAL A 186 1.30 1.94 -25.39
C VAL A 186 0.48 0.68 -25.22
N SER A 187 0.53 0.03 -24.06
CA SER A 187 -0.31 -1.14 -23.74
C SER A 187 -0.41 -1.36 -22.24
N VAL A 188 -1.53 -1.95 -21.81
CA VAL A 188 -1.74 -2.48 -20.47
C VAL A 188 -2.22 -3.93 -20.63
N MET A 189 -1.54 -4.85 -19.97
CA MET A 189 -1.82 -6.28 -20.07
C MET A 189 -2.22 -6.85 -18.72
N ASP A 190 -3.14 -7.82 -18.75
CA ASP A 190 -3.60 -8.61 -17.61
C ASP A 190 -3.17 -10.07 -17.82
N ALA A 191 -2.40 -10.60 -16.89
CA ALA A 191 -1.94 -11.98 -16.95
C ALA A 191 -2.91 -12.98 -16.31
N HIS A 192 -3.99 -12.54 -15.69
CA HIS A 192 -4.97 -13.39 -14.99
C HIS A 192 -4.33 -14.42 -14.04
N PHE A 193 -3.26 -14.03 -13.33
CA PHE A 193 -2.41 -14.87 -12.48
C PHE A 193 -1.72 -16.03 -13.22
N ASP A 194 -1.60 -15.95 -14.55
CA ASP A 194 -0.94 -16.95 -15.38
C ASP A 194 0.44 -16.42 -15.83
N SER A 195 1.51 -17.02 -15.31
CA SER A 195 2.89 -16.63 -15.62
C SER A 195 3.29 -16.95 -17.05
N GLU A 196 2.73 -18.03 -17.66
CA GLU A 196 3.00 -18.37 -19.07
C GLU A 196 2.34 -17.34 -19.99
N LEU A 197 1.09 -16.96 -19.68
CA LEU A 197 0.40 -15.89 -20.38
C LEU A 197 1.16 -14.58 -20.26
N GLN A 198 1.64 -14.22 -19.05
CA GLN A 198 2.41 -12.99 -18.85
C GLN A 198 3.69 -12.99 -19.69
N ASN A 199 4.42 -14.09 -19.73
CA ASN A 199 5.61 -14.21 -20.55
C ASN A 199 5.31 -14.02 -22.04
N ALA A 200 4.24 -14.64 -22.55
CA ALA A 200 3.81 -14.46 -23.94
C ALA A 200 3.38 -12.99 -24.23
N GLN A 201 2.72 -12.34 -23.27
CA GLN A 201 2.36 -10.92 -23.37
C GLN A 201 3.60 -10.03 -23.37
N LEU A 202 4.61 -10.30 -22.54
CA LEU A 202 5.87 -9.56 -22.50
C LEU A 202 6.64 -9.68 -23.81
N ASP A 203 6.63 -10.85 -24.46
CA ASP A 203 7.18 -11.03 -25.81
C ASP A 203 6.42 -10.17 -26.84
N GLY A 204 5.10 -10.09 -26.75
CA GLY A 204 4.28 -9.22 -27.57
C GLY A 204 4.58 -7.72 -27.34
N ILE A 205 4.75 -7.32 -26.07
CA ILE A 205 5.15 -5.96 -25.70
C ILE A 205 6.51 -5.61 -26.29
N ARG A 206 7.46 -6.53 -26.28
CA ARG A 206 8.80 -6.33 -26.86
C ARG A 206 8.74 -5.96 -28.35
N LEU A 207 7.78 -6.53 -29.11
CA LEU A 207 7.58 -6.18 -30.52
C LEU A 207 7.10 -4.74 -30.73
N GLN A 208 6.44 -4.16 -29.76
CA GLN A 208 5.99 -2.74 -29.78
C GLN A 208 7.14 -1.76 -29.50
N LYS A 209 8.30 -2.28 -29.05
CA LYS A 209 9.51 -1.50 -28.73
C LYS A 209 9.22 -0.33 -27.78
N PRO A 210 8.62 -0.56 -26.58
CA PRO A 210 8.54 0.48 -25.57
C PRO A 210 9.94 0.81 -25.03
N ASP A 211 10.10 2.01 -24.49
CA ASP A 211 11.35 2.43 -23.83
C ASP A 211 11.47 1.81 -22.43
N ALA A 212 10.33 1.53 -21.80
CA ALA A 212 10.28 0.85 -20.49
C ALA A 212 9.02 -0.01 -20.35
N VAL A 213 9.11 -0.99 -19.43
CA VAL A 213 7.97 -1.82 -19.00
C VAL A 213 7.86 -1.75 -17.48
N ILE A 214 6.66 -1.44 -16.99
CA ILE A 214 6.32 -1.54 -15.57
C ILE A 214 5.56 -2.86 -15.41
N ALA A 215 6.13 -3.81 -14.69
CA ALA A 215 5.53 -5.14 -14.53
C ALA A 215 5.33 -5.50 -13.06
N ILE A 216 4.18 -6.10 -12.78
CA ILE A 216 3.91 -6.80 -11.53
C ILE A 216 3.81 -8.28 -11.91
N PRO A 217 4.79 -9.11 -11.51
CA PRO A 217 4.87 -10.48 -11.99
C PRO A 217 3.72 -11.35 -11.46
N ALA A 218 3.24 -12.26 -12.31
CA ALA A 218 2.48 -13.42 -11.90
C ALA A 218 3.49 -14.51 -11.54
N ASP A 219 3.45 -15.02 -10.31
CA ASP A 219 4.38 -16.05 -9.81
C ASP A 219 4.26 -17.39 -10.55
#